data_6c48a4bfd8c6e06ce8bba5e906749424
#
_entry.id   6c48a4bfd8c6e06ce8bba5e906749424
#
_cell.length_a   1.000
_cell.length_b   1.000
_cell.length_c   1.000
_cell.angle_alpha   90.00
_cell.angle_beta   90.00
_cell.angle_gamma   90.00
#
_symmetry.space_group_name_H-M   'P 1'
#
loop_
_entity.id
_entity.type
_entity.pdbx_description
1 polymer ?
#
loop_
_entity_poly.entity_id
_entity_poly.type
_entity_poly.pdbx_seq_one_letter_code
_entity_poly.pdbx_strand_id
1 'polypeptide(L)'
;MDESGLKRILQKKSKIMQINDIPDDKKVIKPWGSEYTIYKNTTTSMKLLRIDKSKSTSLHCHPIKKTGFILIKGQVDVDLGFYNTKKLIAPSRLMIRPGLFHATKNNSEKYAVIFEVETPIDKDDLVRFKDNYGRENLPYEGKNSMENLSDKDPIFIEPNLNETKDYIVEDVKISLEKTNNIKNLRYRKKKEIFVILDGGLKSNNNLLVLSPGDIVGSETIEKLIEVFEIDKHITFLTIK
;
A
#
# COMPACT_ATOMS: atom_id res chain seq x y z
N MET A 1 -2.75 -18.71 -17.71
CA MET A 1 -3.01 -17.72 -18.77
C MET A 1 -1.80 -17.71 -19.68
N ASP A 2 -2.00 -17.89 -20.97
CA ASP A 2 -0.90 -17.87 -21.93
C ASP A 2 -0.43 -16.42 -22.20
N GLU A 3 0.73 -16.30 -22.83
CA GLU A 3 1.33 -15.01 -23.17
C GLU A 3 0.42 -14.13 -24.05
N SER A 4 -0.44 -14.72 -24.84
CA SER A 4 -1.40 -14.04 -25.70
C SER A 4 -2.54 -13.39 -24.91
N GLY A 5 -3.00 -14.01 -23.85
CA GLY A 5 -3.98 -13.46 -22.91
C GLY A 5 -3.45 -12.25 -22.17
N LEU A 6 -2.19 -12.32 -21.68
CA LEU A 6 -1.54 -11.21 -21.01
C LEU A 6 -1.32 -10.03 -21.97
N LYS A 7 -0.87 -10.28 -23.20
CA LYS A 7 -0.72 -9.24 -24.24
C LYS A 7 -2.03 -8.55 -24.58
N ARG A 8 -3.16 -9.28 -24.67
CA ARG A 8 -4.50 -8.69 -24.88
C ARG A 8 -4.91 -7.77 -23.75
N ILE A 9 -4.64 -8.15 -22.49
CA ILE A 9 -4.94 -7.34 -21.31
C ILE A 9 -4.09 -6.07 -21.33
N LEU A 10 -2.80 -6.16 -21.62
CA LEU A 10 -1.88 -5.02 -21.69
C LEU A 10 -2.21 -4.09 -22.87
N GLN A 11 -2.62 -4.63 -24.01
CA GLN A 11 -3.05 -3.83 -25.19
C GLN A 11 -4.36 -3.08 -24.96
N LYS A 12 -5.28 -3.60 -24.13
CA LYS A 12 -6.48 -2.85 -23.72
C LYS A 12 -6.13 -1.59 -22.91
N LYS A 13 -5.04 -1.60 -22.19
CA LYS A 13 -4.56 -0.43 -21.43
C LYS A 13 -4.21 0.77 -22.33
N SER A 14 -3.68 0.54 -23.53
CA SER A 14 -3.29 1.62 -24.45
C SER A 14 -4.44 2.44 -25.04
N LYS A 15 -5.69 2.04 -24.83
CA LYS A 15 -6.89 2.74 -25.28
C LYS A 15 -7.68 3.46 -24.18
N ILE A 16 -7.21 3.41 -22.92
CA ILE A 16 -7.90 4.07 -21.82
C ILE A 16 -7.43 5.52 -21.76
N MET A 17 -8.40 6.44 -21.91
CA MET A 17 -8.19 7.89 -21.84
C MET A 17 -7.39 8.29 -20.61
N GLN A 18 -6.57 9.33 -20.74
CA GLN A 18 -5.88 9.99 -19.63
C GLN A 18 -6.82 10.19 -18.45
N ILE A 19 -6.55 9.54 -17.36
CA ILE A 19 -7.27 9.74 -16.11
C ILE A 19 -6.85 11.11 -15.59
N ASN A 20 -7.82 12.04 -15.56
CA ASN A 20 -7.62 13.31 -14.86
C ASN A 20 -7.11 13.03 -13.46
N ASP A 21 -6.04 13.70 -13.06
CA ASP A 21 -5.46 13.56 -11.73
C ASP A 21 -6.55 13.65 -10.67
N ILE A 22 -6.70 12.56 -9.91
CA ILE A 22 -7.54 12.59 -8.71
C ILE A 22 -6.78 13.41 -7.69
N PRO A 23 -7.35 14.51 -7.20
CA PRO A 23 -6.71 15.28 -6.14
C PRO A 23 -6.43 14.38 -4.94
N ASP A 24 -5.25 14.52 -4.35
CA ASP A 24 -4.86 13.72 -3.18
C ASP A 24 -5.67 14.08 -1.90
N ASP A 25 -6.46 15.17 -1.96
CA ASP A 25 -7.37 15.66 -0.91
C ASP A 25 -8.80 15.13 -1.00
N LYS A 26 -9.05 14.12 -1.84
CA LYS A 26 -10.39 13.55 -2.02
C LYS A 26 -10.45 12.10 -1.55
N LYS A 27 -11.58 11.76 -0.96
CA LYS A 27 -12.00 10.37 -0.73
C LYS A 27 -12.78 9.88 -1.94
N VAL A 28 -12.37 8.76 -2.48
CA VAL A 28 -13.04 8.12 -3.62
C VAL A 28 -13.97 7.03 -3.11
N ILE A 29 -15.25 7.18 -3.41
CA ILE A 29 -16.26 6.19 -3.08
C ILE A 29 -16.22 5.08 -4.13
N LYS A 30 -16.13 3.86 -3.66
CA LYS A 30 -16.06 2.64 -4.47
C LYS A 30 -17.28 1.75 -4.20
N PRO A 31 -17.66 0.89 -5.14
CA PRO A 31 -18.73 -0.09 -4.88
C PRO A 31 -18.45 -1.05 -3.72
N TRP A 32 -17.18 -1.15 -3.32
CA TRP A 32 -16.72 -1.98 -2.22
C TRP A 32 -16.42 -1.20 -0.92
N GLY A 33 -16.58 0.14 -0.90
CA GLY A 33 -16.27 0.98 0.24
C GLY A 33 -15.67 2.32 -0.17
N SER A 34 -14.48 2.63 0.28
CA SER A 34 -13.81 3.90 -0.09
C SER A 34 -12.29 3.79 0.00
N GLU A 35 -11.61 4.71 -0.67
CA GLU A 35 -10.17 4.89 -0.56
C GLU A 35 -9.79 6.37 -0.62
N TYR A 36 -8.65 6.72 -0.01
CA TYR A 36 -8.02 8.03 -0.18
C TYR A 36 -6.52 7.93 0.10
N THR A 37 -5.76 8.90 -0.41
CA THR A 37 -4.32 8.99 -0.16
C THR A 37 -4.10 9.53 1.26
N ILE A 38 -3.54 8.69 2.14
CA ILE A 38 -3.22 9.07 3.53
C ILE A 38 -1.81 9.64 3.67
N TYR A 39 -0.90 9.26 2.75
CA TYR A 39 0.47 9.75 2.66
C TYR A 39 1.00 9.64 1.24
N LYS A 40 1.82 10.61 0.84
CA LYS A 40 2.51 10.59 -0.45
C LYS A 40 3.79 11.43 -0.39
N ASN A 41 4.83 10.93 -1.00
CA ASN A 41 6.06 11.66 -1.30
C ASN A 41 6.44 11.49 -2.78
N THR A 42 7.70 11.69 -3.15
CA THR A 42 8.16 11.55 -4.54
C THR A 42 8.31 10.11 -5.00
N THR A 43 8.42 9.14 -4.09
CA THR A 43 8.73 7.73 -4.40
C THR A 43 7.58 6.79 -4.10
N THR A 44 6.80 7.07 -3.06
CA THR A 44 5.81 6.15 -2.50
C THR A 44 4.48 6.86 -2.28
N SER A 45 3.40 6.18 -2.60
CA SER A 45 2.04 6.56 -2.24
C SER A 45 1.48 5.52 -1.27
N MET A 46 0.77 5.97 -0.24
CA MET A 46 0.02 5.10 0.66
C MET A 46 -1.43 5.54 0.71
N LYS A 47 -2.34 4.60 0.44
CA LYS A 47 -3.78 4.81 0.51
C LYS A 47 -4.35 4.11 1.74
N LEU A 48 -5.38 4.69 2.32
CA LEU A 48 -6.26 4.01 3.25
C LEU A 48 -7.46 3.47 2.47
N LEU A 49 -7.62 2.15 2.47
CA LEU A 49 -8.75 1.45 1.90
C LEU A 49 -9.68 1.02 3.03
N ARG A 50 -10.96 1.38 2.94
CA ARG A 50 -12.03 0.85 3.78
C ARG A 50 -12.91 -0.05 2.93
N ILE A 51 -12.88 -1.36 3.22
CA ILE A 51 -13.66 -2.36 2.51
C ILE A 51 -14.86 -2.74 3.37
N ASP A 52 -16.07 -2.49 2.87
CA ASP A 52 -17.30 -2.78 3.58
C ASP A 52 -17.54 -4.29 3.75
N LYS A 53 -18.38 -4.66 4.72
CA LYS A 53 -18.73 -6.07 5.01
C LYS A 53 -19.14 -6.81 3.75
N SER A 54 -18.58 -7.99 3.54
CA SER A 54 -18.87 -8.88 2.42
C SER A 54 -18.58 -8.30 1.03
N LYS A 55 -17.88 -7.17 0.94
CA LYS A 55 -17.46 -6.56 -0.32
C LYS A 55 -16.02 -6.97 -0.68
N SER A 56 -15.68 -6.82 -1.96
CA SER A 56 -14.35 -7.12 -2.47
C SER A 56 -13.89 -6.09 -3.49
N THR A 57 -12.57 -5.89 -3.59
CA THR A 57 -11.96 -5.16 -4.70
C THR A 57 -12.08 -5.98 -6.00
N SER A 58 -11.75 -5.37 -7.14
CA SER A 58 -11.59 -6.12 -8.40
C SER A 58 -10.39 -7.07 -8.34
N LEU A 59 -10.41 -8.13 -9.14
CA LEU A 59 -9.20 -8.90 -9.44
C LEU A 59 -8.39 -8.13 -10.49
N HIS A 60 -7.26 -7.57 -10.08
CA HIS A 60 -6.42 -6.71 -10.89
C HIS A 60 -4.93 -6.94 -10.58
N CYS A 61 -4.06 -6.40 -11.41
CA CYS A 61 -2.63 -6.33 -11.12
C CYS A 61 -2.07 -4.97 -11.45
N HIS A 62 -0.91 -4.70 -10.87
CA HIS A 62 -0.03 -3.58 -11.17
C HIS A 62 1.19 -4.12 -11.92
N PRO A 63 1.32 -3.91 -13.23
CA PRO A 63 2.46 -4.42 -14.01
C PRO A 63 3.83 -3.96 -13.52
N ILE A 64 3.93 -2.74 -12.99
CA ILE A 64 5.19 -2.08 -12.62
C ILE A 64 5.32 -1.95 -11.10
N LYS A 65 4.24 -1.56 -10.42
CA LYS A 65 4.27 -1.26 -8.99
C LYS A 65 4.50 -2.51 -8.14
N LYS A 66 5.34 -2.35 -7.14
CA LYS A 66 5.36 -3.15 -5.93
C LYS A 66 4.25 -2.65 -5.02
N THR A 67 3.40 -3.53 -4.55
CA THR A 67 2.26 -3.20 -3.69
C THR A 67 2.40 -3.90 -2.35
N GLY A 68 2.22 -3.17 -1.27
CA GLY A 68 2.22 -3.71 0.07
C GLY A 68 0.90 -3.46 0.78
N PHE A 69 0.34 -4.47 1.44
CA PHE A 69 -0.85 -4.36 2.28
C PHE A 69 -0.48 -4.46 3.75
N ILE A 70 -1.04 -3.56 4.55
CA ILE A 70 -1.05 -3.66 5.99
C ILE A 70 -2.51 -3.62 6.45
N LEU A 71 -3.01 -4.75 6.90
CA LEU A 71 -4.33 -4.85 7.49
C LEU A 71 -4.26 -4.37 8.94
N ILE A 72 -4.91 -3.25 9.23
CA ILE A 72 -4.94 -2.65 10.58
C ILE A 72 -6.24 -2.94 11.33
N LYS A 73 -7.32 -3.29 10.61
CA LYS A 73 -8.60 -3.69 11.21
C LYS A 73 -9.31 -4.74 10.40
N GLY A 74 -9.87 -5.73 11.08
CA GLY A 74 -10.73 -6.75 10.50
C GLY A 74 -9.98 -8.00 10.04
N GLN A 75 -10.62 -8.72 9.14
CA GLN A 75 -10.14 -9.96 8.55
C GLN A 75 -10.50 -9.98 7.06
N VAL A 76 -9.54 -10.30 6.22
CA VAL A 76 -9.74 -10.36 4.77
C VAL A 76 -9.14 -11.62 4.19
N ASP A 77 -9.70 -12.06 3.08
CA ASP A 77 -9.07 -13.01 2.17
C ASP A 77 -8.48 -12.22 1.00
N VAL A 78 -7.22 -12.47 0.69
CA VAL A 78 -6.52 -11.88 -0.44
C VAL A 78 -6.23 -12.98 -1.46
N ASP A 79 -6.90 -12.90 -2.61
CA ASP A 79 -6.60 -13.76 -3.74
C ASP A 79 -5.26 -13.34 -4.35
N LEU A 80 -4.37 -14.30 -4.62
CA LEU A 80 -3.05 -14.12 -5.19
C LEU A 80 -2.93 -14.99 -6.44
N GLY A 81 -3.04 -14.36 -7.61
CA GLY A 81 -3.25 -15.05 -8.86
C GLY A 81 -4.67 -15.60 -8.97
N PHE A 82 -4.82 -16.77 -9.56
CA PHE A 82 -6.13 -17.36 -9.87
C PHE A 82 -6.52 -18.53 -8.95
N TYR A 83 -5.58 -19.04 -8.17
CA TYR A 83 -5.76 -20.29 -7.43
C TYR A 83 -5.34 -20.25 -5.97
N ASN A 84 -4.69 -19.16 -5.53
CA ASN A 84 -4.21 -19.05 -4.16
C ASN A 84 -4.95 -17.93 -3.43
N THR A 85 -5.40 -18.22 -2.23
CA THR A 85 -6.01 -17.22 -1.33
C THR A 85 -5.27 -17.24 -0.01
N LYS A 86 -4.90 -16.05 0.46
CA LYS A 86 -4.26 -15.86 1.77
C LYS A 86 -5.20 -15.13 2.71
N LYS A 87 -5.48 -15.75 3.84
CA LYS A 87 -6.24 -15.12 4.92
C LYS A 87 -5.33 -14.20 5.74
N LEU A 88 -5.76 -12.98 5.95
CA LEU A 88 -5.12 -12.00 6.80
C LEU A 88 -6.05 -11.64 7.97
N ILE A 89 -5.50 -11.56 9.17
CA ILE A 89 -6.17 -11.08 10.39
C ILE A 89 -5.33 -9.94 10.94
N ALA A 90 -5.97 -8.82 11.27
CA ALA A 90 -5.27 -7.63 11.77
C ALA A 90 -4.63 -7.86 13.16
N PRO A 91 -3.40 -7.33 13.43
CA PRO A 91 -2.54 -6.66 12.47
C PRO A 91 -1.74 -7.67 11.62
N SER A 92 -1.69 -7.47 10.32
CA SER A 92 -0.91 -8.34 9.43
C SER A 92 -0.43 -7.60 8.18
N ARG A 93 0.52 -8.19 7.47
CA ARG A 93 1.11 -7.61 6.27
C ARG A 93 1.25 -8.60 5.14
N LEU A 94 1.26 -8.09 3.92
CA LEU A 94 1.46 -8.85 2.71
C LEU A 94 2.16 -8.01 1.65
N MET A 95 3.20 -8.55 1.02
CA MET A 95 3.83 -7.95 -0.15
C MET A 95 3.33 -8.63 -1.43
N ILE A 96 2.97 -7.84 -2.42
CA ILE A 96 2.48 -8.26 -3.73
C ILE A 96 3.47 -7.76 -4.77
N ARG A 97 4.08 -8.70 -5.50
CA ARG A 97 5.04 -8.37 -6.54
C ARG A 97 4.36 -7.77 -7.77
N PRO A 98 5.06 -6.98 -8.59
CA PRO A 98 4.56 -6.52 -9.88
C PRO A 98 4.00 -7.67 -10.73
N GLY A 99 2.92 -7.39 -11.45
CA GLY A 99 2.26 -8.35 -12.34
C GLY A 99 1.44 -9.46 -11.67
N LEU A 100 1.43 -9.56 -10.35
CA LEU A 100 0.61 -10.55 -9.66
C LEU A 100 -0.83 -10.06 -9.52
N PHE A 101 -1.78 -10.78 -10.15
CA PHE A 101 -3.21 -10.50 -9.96
C PHE A 101 -3.62 -10.73 -8.52
N HIS A 102 -4.39 -9.79 -7.99
CA HIS A 102 -4.89 -9.87 -6.62
C HIS A 102 -6.27 -9.22 -6.47
N ALA A 103 -7.03 -9.70 -5.50
CA ALA A 103 -8.28 -9.13 -5.04
C ALA A 103 -8.38 -9.30 -3.53
N THR A 104 -9.07 -8.38 -2.86
CA THR A 104 -9.24 -8.44 -1.41
C THR A 104 -10.71 -8.47 -1.07
N LYS A 105 -11.14 -9.50 -0.34
CA LYS A 105 -12.51 -9.68 0.14
C LYS A 105 -12.57 -9.50 1.65
N ASN A 106 -13.44 -8.64 2.12
CA ASN A 106 -13.68 -8.47 3.55
C ASN A 106 -14.60 -9.56 4.09
N ASN A 107 -14.09 -10.33 5.05
CA ASN A 107 -14.82 -11.37 5.78
C ASN A 107 -15.10 -10.98 7.24
N SER A 108 -14.89 -9.72 7.61
CA SER A 108 -15.22 -9.20 8.94
C SER A 108 -16.71 -8.96 9.09
N GLU A 109 -17.20 -8.94 10.33
CA GLU A 109 -18.59 -8.55 10.64
C GLU A 109 -18.90 -7.07 10.38
N LYS A 110 -17.85 -6.25 10.30
CA LYS A 110 -17.91 -4.82 9.96
C LYS A 110 -17.02 -4.56 8.75
N TYR A 111 -16.58 -3.32 8.55
CA TYR A 111 -15.59 -2.97 7.55
C TYR A 111 -14.17 -3.43 7.95
N ALA A 112 -13.35 -3.67 6.97
CA ALA A 112 -11.90 -3.86 7.13
C ALA A 112 -11.16 -2.60 6.70
N VAL A 113 -9.99 -2.33 7.30
CA VAL A 113 -9.13 -1.19 6.95
C VAL A 113 -7.73 -1.67 6.62
N ILE A 114 -7.27 -1.27 5.43
CA ILE A 114 -5.97 -1.64 4.88
C ILE A 114 -5.22 -0.37 4.50
N PHE A 115 -3.94 -0.31 4.83
CA PHE A 115 -3.01 0.59 4.14
C PHE A 115 -2.44 -0.12 2.93
N GLU A 116 -2.64 0.46 1.76
CA GLU A 116 -2.04 0.02 0.51
C GLU A 116 -0.88 0.94 0.16
N VAL A 117 0.32 0.38 0.17
CA VAL A 117 1.58 1.08 -0.14
C VAL A 117 2.00 0.72 -1.55
N GLU A 118 2.22 1.71 -2.38
CA GLU A 118 2.56 1.54 -3.79
C GLU A 118 3.85 2.28 -4.14
N THR A 119 4.75 1.62 -4.86
CA THR A 119 5.97 2.22 -5.42
C THR A 119 6.37 1.54 -6.74
N PRO A 120 6.78 2.27 -7.79
CA PRO A 120 6.71 3.73 -7.95
C PRO A 120 5.27 4.25 -8.00
N ILE A 121 5.10 5.56 -7.89
CA ILE A 121 3.79 6.20 -8.04
C ILE A 121 3.44 6.25 -9.52
N ASP A 122 2.43 5.50 -9.91
CA ASP A 122 1.87 5.53 -11.28
C ASP A 122 0.37 5.18 -11.19
N LYS A 123 -0.49 6.16 -11.41
CA LYS A 123 -1.95 5.98 -11.33
C LYS A 123 -2.50 5.11 -12.47
N ASP A 124 -1.80 5.06 -13.60
CA ASP A 124 -2.20 4.30 -14.78
C ASP A 124 -1.76 2.84 -14.74
N ASP A 125 -0.91 2.47 -13.76
CA ASP A 125 -0.41 1.12 -13.60
C ASP A 125 -1.45 0.19 -12.97
N LEU A 126 -2.57 -0.04 -13.69
CA LEU A 126 -3.69 -0.89 -13.27
C LEU A 126 -4.24 -1.68 -14.44
N VAL A 127 -4.21 -3.00 -14.36
CA VAL A 127 -4.87 -3.93 -15.30
C VAL A 127 -5.94 -4.70 -14.55
N ARG A 128 -7.22 -4.40 -14.83
CA ARG A 128 -8.36 -5.06 -14.20
C ARG A 128 -8.77 -6.26 -15.04
N PHE A 129 -8.81 -7.45 -14.41
CA PHE A 129 -9.16 -8.70 -15.08
C PHE A 129 -10.63 -9.06 -14.85
N LYS A 130 -11.10 -8.99 -13.60
CA LYS A 130 -12.48 -9.30 -13.22
C LYS A 130 -12.97 -8.35 -12.15
N ASP A 131 -14.21 -7.91 -12.26
CA ASP A 131 -14.83 -7.03 -11.31
C ASP A 131 -16.28 -7.43 -11.04
N ASN A 132 -16.65 -7.52 -9.78
CA ASN A 132 -18.02 -7.91 -9.37
C ASN A 132 -19.05 -6.78 -9.57
N TYR A 133 -18.61 -5.62 -10.06
CA TYR A 133 -19.43 -4.42 -10.21
C TYR A 133 -19.48 -3.92 -11.66
N GLY A 134 -18.99 -4.71 -12.61
CA GLY A 134 -19.05 -4.42 -14.04
C GLY A 134 -18.08 -3.31 -14.53
N ARG A 135 -16.96 -3.10 -13.82
CA ARG A 135 -15.97 -2.05 -14.13
C ARG A 135 -14.77 -2.54 -14.95
N GLU A 136 -14.81 -3.76 -15.52
CA GLU A 136 -13.63 -4.35 -16.20
C GLU A 136 -13.09 -3.46 -17.32
N ASN A 137 -13.98 -2.71 -18.00
CA ASN A 137 -13.63 -1.83 -19.11
C ASN A 137 -13.81 -0.35 -18.77
N LEU A 138 -14.11 -0.01 -17.52
CA LEU A 138 -14.27 1.36 -17.08
C LEU A 138 -12.92 1.92 -16.61
N PRO A 139 -12.67 3.22 -16.85
CA PRO A 139 -11.55 3.91 -16.22
C PRO A 139 -11.74 3.95 -14.70
N TYR A 140 -10.79 4.54 -14.00
CA TYR A 140 -10.94 4.86 -12.60
C TYR A 140 -12.21 5.70 -12.36
N GLU A 141 -12.78 5.65 -11.15
CA GLU A 141 -14.03 6.34 -10.83
C GLU A 141 -13.96 7.84 -11.13
N GLY A 142 -15.03 8.38 -11.72
CA GLY A 142 -15.13 9.79 -12.09
C GLY A 142 -15.39 10.73 -10.90
N LYS A 143 -15.42 12.03 -11.17
CA LYS A 143 -15.61 13.09 -10.16
C LYS A 143 -16.85 12.94 -9.29
N ASN A 144 -17.92 12.32 -9.80
CA ASN A 144 -19.17 12.09 -9.06
C ASN A 144 -19.04 11.06 -7.92
N SER A 145 -17.93 10.32 -7.89
CA SER A 145 -17.60 9.35 -6.82
C SER A 145 -16.59 9.90 -5.83
N MET A 146 -16.37 11.22 -5.80
CA MET A 146 -15.38 11.86 -4.94
C MET A 146 -16.06 12.74 -3.90
N GLU A 147 -15.62 12.61 -2.66
CA GLU A 147 -16.03 13.42 -1.53
C GLU A 147 -14.83 14.18 -0.94
N ASN A 148 -15.10 15.28 -0.25
CA ASN A 148 -14.07 15.95 0.54
C ASN A 148 -13.66 15.05 1.71
N LEU A 149 -12.38 15.08 2.05
CA LEU A 149 -11.93 14.52 3.33
C LEU A 149 -12.54 15.32 4.47
N SER A 150 -12.83 14.64 5.55
CA SER A 150 -13.30 15.21 6.81
C SER A 150 -12.15 15.30 7.82
N ASP A 151 -12.35 16.07 8.90
CA ASP A 151 -11.38 16.15 10.00
C ASP A 151 -11.10 14.79 10.69
N LYS A 152 -11.95 13.79 10.42
CA LYS A 152 -11.79 12.41 10.91
C LYS A 152 -10.94 11.53 9.99
N ASP A 153 -10.63 12.01 8.80
CA ASP A 153 -9.81 11.28 7.83
C ASP A 153 -8.34 11.69 8.02
N PRO A 154 -7.50 10.87 8.67
CA PRO A 154 -6.12 11.25 8.94
C PRO A 154 -5.31 11.40 7.66
N ILE A 155 -4.45 12.42 7.63
CA ILE A 155 -3.42 12.62 6.61
C ILE A 155 -2.07 12.65 7.32
N PHE A 156 -1.14 11.84 6.84
CA PHE A 156 0.20 11.78 7.39
C PHE A 156 1.10 12.82 6.71
N ILE A 157 1.78 13.59 7.52
CA ILE A 157 2.66 14.67 7.07
C ILE A 157 4.11 14.21 7.18
N GLU A 158 4.87 14.34 6.09
CA GLU A 158 6.31 14.03 6.07
C GLU A 158 7.02 14.68 7.28
N PRO A 159 7.76 13.90 8.09
CA PRO A 159 8.54 14.45 9.19
C PRO A 159 9.83 15.10 8.67
N ASN A 160 10.35 16.04 9.43
CA ASN A 160 11.71 16.54 9.23
C ASN A 160 12.74 15.46 9.60
N LEU A 161 13.99 15.67 9.22
CA LEU A 161 15.06 14.75 9.60
C LEU A 161 15.19 14.66 11.13
N ASN A 162 15.21 13.43 11.66
CA ASN A 162 15.22 13.07 13.08
C ASN A 162 13.95 13.49 13.85
N GLU A 163 12.84 13.62 13.14
CA GLU A 163 11.52 13.85 13.72
C GLU A 163 10.67 12.57 13.67
N THR A 164 9.79 12.45 14.66
CA THR A 164 8.73 11.40 14.71
C THR A 164 7.38 12.07 14.86
N LYS A 165 6.43 11.66 14.05
CA LYS A 165 5.02 12.06 14.15
C LYS A 165 4.15 10.85 14.46
N ASP A 166 3.37 10.96 15.52
CA ASP A 166 2.48 9.88 15.97
C ASP A 166 1.04 10.15 15.51
N TYR A 167 0.39 9.08 15.08
CA TYR A 167 -1.02 9.06 14.64
C TYR A 167 -1.76 7.89 15.29
N ILE A 168 -3.08 8.00 15.35
CA ILE A 168 -3.97 6.91 15.74
C ILE A 168 -4.97 6.70 14.60
N VAL A 169 -5.04 5.48 14.06
CA VAL A 169 -6.00 5.08 13.04
C VAL A 169 -6.64 3.77 13.47
N GLU A 170 -7.96 3.75 13.60
CA GLU A 170 -8.72 2.56 14.05
C GLU A 170 -8.16 1.94 15.35
N ASP A 171 -7.83 2.78 16.34
CA ASP A 171 -7.24 2.40 17.64
C ASP A 171 -5.80 1.83 17.54
N VAL A 172 -5.19 1.83 16.37
CA VAL A 172 -3.80 1.39 16.15
C VAL A 172 -2.87 2.59 16.19
N LYS A 173 -1.81 2.49 17.00
CA LYS A 173 -0.76 3.51 17.06
C LYS A 173 0.20 3.35 15.90
N ILE A 174 0.42 4.46 15.18
CA ILE A 174 1.27 4.57 14.00
C ILE A 174 2.28 5.67 14.26
N SER A 175 3.57 5.40 14.03
CA SER A 175 4.61 6.42 14.10
C SER A 175 5.26 6.56 12.74
N LEU A 176 5.30 7.78 12.21
CA LEU A 176 6.01 8.13 10.98
C LEU A 176 7.33 8.82 11.38
N GLU A 177 8.44 8.24 10.96
CA GLU A 177 9.78 8.64 11.42
C GLU A 177 10.69 8.88 10.22
N LYS A 178 11.56 9.90 10.31
CA LYS A 178 12.64 10.15 9.35
C LYS A 178 13.95 10.30 10.09
N THR A 179 14.95 9.51 9.72
CA THR A 179 16.25 9.53 10.41
C THR A 179 17.40 9.18 9.47
N ASN A 180 18.60 9.68 9.82
CA ASN A 180 19.86 9.23 9.26
C ASN A 180 20.71 8.47 10.30
N ASN A 181 20.17 8.24 11.50
CA ASN A 181 20.86 7.55 12.58
C ASN A 181 20.33 6.11 12.71
N ILE A 182 21.19 5.14 12.40
CA ILE A 182 20.84 3.70 12.45
C ILE A 182 20.42 3.25 13.85
N LYS A 183 20.84 3.92 14.91
CA LYS A 183 20.44 3.61 16.28
C LYS A 183 18.94 3.78 16.49
N ASN A 184 18.29 4.66 15.74
CA ASN A 184 16.85 4.87 15.81
C ASN A 184 16.03 3.68 15.26
N LEU A 185 16.67 2.75 14.55
CA LEU A 185 16.06 1.52 14.07
C LEU A 185 16.24 0.35 15.04
N ARG A 186 17.04 0.50 16.11
CA ARG A 186 17.32 -0.54 17.10
C ARG A 186 16.26 -0.57 18.22
N TYR A 187 16.21 -1.67 18.94
CA TYR A 187 15.41 -1.87 20.15
C TYR A 187 13.92 -1.64 19.96
N ARG A 188 13.42 -2.05 18.80
CA ARG A 188 11.99 -1.99 18.49
C ARG A 188 11.23 -3.11 19.19
N LYS A 189 9.95 -2.88 19.45
CA LYS A 189 9.09 -3.91 20.04
C LYS A 189 8.94 -5.10 19.10
N LYS A 190 8.87 -6.30 19.66
CA LYS A 190 8.54 -7.49 18.87
C LYS A 190 7.20 -7.29 18.15
N LYS A 191 7.14 -7.77 16.91
CA LYS A 191 5.97 -7.71 16.02
C LYS A 191 5.59 -6.33 15.46
N GLU A 192 6.38 -5.27 15.69
CA GLU A 192 6.17 -4.02 14.94
C GLU A 192 6.32 -4.28 13.43
N ILE A 193 5.44 -3.65 12.65
CA ILE A 193 5.50 -3.66 11.18
C ILE A 193 6.16 -2.37 10.74
N PHE A 194 7.18 -2.49 9.90
CA PHE A 194 7.90 -1.37 9.28
C PHE A 194 7.52 -1.26 7.82
N VAL A 195 7.23 -0.06 7.38
CA VAL A 195 6.97 0.31 5.99
C VAL A 195 8.00 1.34 5.57
N ILE A 196 8.79 1.05 4.57
CA ILE A 196 9.79 1.99 4.05
C ILE A 196 9.11 2.89 3.02
N LEU A 197 9.19 4.19 3.26
CA LEU A 197 8.51 5.21 2.44
C LEU A 197 9.49 6.02 1.58
N ASP A 198 10.72 6.20 2.06
CA ASP A 198 11.79 6.89 1.31
C ASP A 198 13.16 6.48 1.84
N GLY A 199 14.21 6.57 0.98
CA GLY A 199 15.55 6.12 1.32
C GLY A 199 15.62 4.61 1.54
N GLY A 200 16.44 4.16 2.47
CA GLY A 200 16.54 2.73 2.77
C GLY A 200 17.86 2.31 3.40
N LEU A 201 18.09 1.00 3.38
CA LEU A 201 19.35 0.39 3.78
C LEU A 201 20.12 -0.10 2.54
N LYS A 202 21.42 0.15 2.51
CA LYS A 202 22.30 -0.24 1.41
C LYS A 202 23.45 -1.13 1.87
N SER A 203 23.90 -1.95 0.94
CA SER A 203 25.14 -2.71 1.04
C SER A 203 26.36 -1.85 0.68
N ASN A 204 27.55 -2.37 0.96
CA ASN A 204 28.82 -1.73 0.59
C ASN A 204 28.96 -1.49 -0.93
N ASN A 205 28.23 -2.22 -1.76
CA ASN A 205 28.18 -2.04 -3.22
C ASN A 205 27.09 -1.04 -3.66
N ASN A 206 26.55 -0.23 -2.74
CA ASN A 206 25.45 0.73 -2.97
C ASN A 206 24.13 0.11 -3.47
N LEU A 207 23.94 -1.21 -3.34
CA LEU A 207 22.68 -1.85 -3.64
C LEU A 207 21.73 -1.67 -2.46
N LEU A 208 20.53 -1.12 -2.72
CA LEU A 208 19.47 -1.06 -1.70
C LEU A 208 18.94 -2.46 -1.41
N VAL A 209 19.09 -2.89 -0.16
CA VAL A 209 18.57 -4.16 0.36
C VAL A 209 17.23 -3.99 1.07
N LEU A 210 16.92 -2.75 1.42
CA LEU A 210 15.62 -2.32 1.92
C LEU A 210 15.32 -0.99 1.26
N SER A 211 14.20 -0.89 0.56
CA SER A 211 13.88 0.21 -0.36
C SER A 211 12.43 0.68 -0.20
N PRO A 212 12.07 1.84 -0.74
CA PRO A 212 10.69 2.33 -0.67
C PRO A 212 9.67 1.28 -1.11
N GLY A 213 8.57 1.18 -0.38
CA GLY A 213 7.51 0.20 -0.57
C GLY A 213 7.75 -1.16 0.10
N ASP A 214 8.93 -1.43 0.68
CA ASP A 214 9.17 -2.66 1.43
C ASP A 214 8.44 -2.63 2.78
N ILE A 215 7.83 -3.78 3.15
CA ILE A 215 7.15 -3.97 4.42
C ILE A 215 7.78 -5.16 5.13
N VAL A 216 8.40 -4.90 6.26
CA VAL A 216 9.13 -5.90 7.04
C VAL A 216 8.72 -5.89 8.52
N GLY A 217 9.11 -6.89 9.28
CA GLY A 217 8.94 -6.89 10.74
C GLY A 217 10.17 -6.38 11.46
N SER A 218 10.01 -5.99 12.72
CA SER A 218 11.10 -5.54 13.60
C SER A 218 12.28 -6.49 13.62
N GLU A 219 12.03 -7.80 13.69
CA GLU A 219 13.09 -8.82 13.68
C GLU A 219 13.95 -8.80 12.41
N THR A 220 13.35 -8.44 11.28
CA THR A 220 14.08 -8.28 10.02
C THR A 220 14.93 -7.02 10.04
N ILE A 221 14.37 -5.90 10.50
CA ILE A 221 15.11 -4.64 10.66
C ILE A 221 16.34 -4.84 11.56
N GLU A 222 16.17 -5.46 12.72
CA GLU A 222 17.26 -5.71 13.66
C GLU A 222 18.43 -6.48 13.03
N LYS A 223 18.14 -7.49 12.21
CA LYS A 223 19.17 -8.24 11.48
C LYS A 223 19.82 -7.43 10.36
N LEU A 224 19.03 -6.65 9.63
CA LEU A 224 19.55 -5.87 8.51
C LEU A 224 20.49 -4.74 8.97
N ILE A 225 20.19 -4.06 10.07
CA ILE A 225 21.03 -2.96 10.58
C ILE A 225 22.34 -3.42 11.23
N GLU A 226 22.54 -4.73 11.44
CA GLU A 226 23.84 -5.29 11.85
C GLU A 226 24.85 -5.33 10.71
N VAL A 227 24.35 -5.34 9.44
CA VAL A 227 25.17 -5.60 8.24
C VAL A 227 25.13 -4.42 7.27
N PHE A 228 24.02 -3.69 7.21
CA PHE A 228 23.77 -2.65 6.22
C PHE A 228 23.67 -1.27 6.86
N GLU A 229 23.93 -0.25 6.05
CA GLU A 229 23.94 1.16 6.48
C GLU A 229 22.74 1.89 5.89
N ILE A 230 22.32 2.98 6.56
CA ILE A 230 21.34 3.90 5.98
C ILE A 230 21.98 4.61 4.78
N ASP A 231 21.26 4.58 3.63
CA ASP A 231 21.61 5.42 2.49
C ASP A 231 21.30 6.87 2.78
N LYS A 232 21.83 7.85 2.85
CA LYS A 232 21.51 9.26 3.20
C LYS A 232 20.54 9.43 4.37
N HIS A 233 19.33 8.89 4.25
CA HIS A 233 18.28 8.85 5.27
C HIS A 233 17.32 7.70 5.01
N ILE A 234 16.44 7.46 5.96
CA ILE A 234 15.31 6.55 5.81
C ILE A 234 14.06 7.20 6.41
N THR A 235 12.98 7.25 5.64
CA THR A 235 11.63 7.57 6.12
C THR A 235 10.83 6.28 6.18
N PHE A 236 10.28 6.00 7.35
CA PHE A 236 9.54 4.77 7.57
C PHE A 236 8.37 4.99 8.51
N LEU A 237 7.37 4.14 8.35
CA LEU A 237 6.21 4.09 9.22
C LEU A 237 6.28 2.82 10.04
N THR A 238 5.97 2.91 11.35
CA THR A 238 5.82 1.76 12.23
C THR A 238 4.39 1.62 12.72
N ILE A 239 3.90 0.39 12.76
CA ILE A 239 2.60 0.00 13.28
C ILE A 239 2.82 -0.87 14.51
N LYS A 240 2.23 -0.42 15.64
CA LYS A 240 2.46 -0.99 16.99
C LYS A 240 1.22 -1.70 17.52
#